data_7f31f5127f0166df475ba64c013c3f8a
#
_entry.id   7f31f5127f0166df475ba64c013c3f8a
#
_cell.length_a   1.000
_cell.length_b   1.000
_cell.length_c   1.000
_cell.angle_alpha   90.00
_cell.angle_beta   90.00
_cell.angle_gamma   90.00
#
_symmetry.space_group_name_H-M   'P 1'
#
loop_
_entity.id
_entity.type
_entity.pdbx_description
1 polymer ?
#
loop_
_entity_poly.entity_id
_entity_poly.type
_entity_poly.pdbx_seq_one_letter_code
_entity_poly.pdbx_strand_id
1 'polypeptide(L)'
;MDIAIIGSGMAGLAAARILKDAGHTITIFEALPGRGMDSHSIEFDGGIIDAPLRVMNPHLWKNTLSLAAHLGIKTFPVRTYMSCSWLFEDRTETWLTTSRSRIGNFPIINNRKGIQQYGWRLVKGMLQLKTAIHQFFKSKNQDITLAEFINQNDIEEVFWHGVVMPVLYTICTCNPKTIGDWPAKNLLEFLRHLTDGDMLLRMKGGTPAFVDSLIKGIDIHSGSAIKKVELQGEKVLVENEKGDQ
;
A
#
# COMPACT_ATOMS: atom_id res chain seq x y z
N MET A 1 -3.95 14.31 -29.39
CA MET A 1 -5.28 14.61 -28.81
C MET A 1 -5.08 15.42 -27.57
N ASP A 2 -6.02 16.30 -27.23
CA ASP A 2 -6.08 16.97 -25.93
C ASP A 2 -6.90 16.10 -24.98
N ILE A 3 -6.36 15.82 -23.81
CA ILE A 3 -6.96 14.88 -22.85
C ILE A 3 -7.01 15.53 -21.46
N ALA A 4 -8.22 15.60 -20.90
CA ALA A 4 -8.45 16.01 -19.52
C ALA A 4 -8.40 14.80 -18.59
N ILE A 5 -7.67 14.93 -17.48
CA ILE A 5 -7.59 13.90 -16.42
C ILE A 5 -8.14 14.53 -15.14
N ILE A 6 -9.09 13.85 -14.51
CA ILE A 6 -9.70 14.31 -13.27
C ILE A 6 -9.07 13.54 -12.10
N GLY A 7 -8.38 14.28 -11.24
CA GLY A 7 -7.69 13.79 -10.06
C GLY A 7 -6.20 13.50 -10.29
N SER A 8 -5.36 14.03 -9.41
CA SER A 8 -3.90 13.82 -9.37
C SER A 8 -3.46 12.75 -8.36
N GLY A 9 -4.31 11.76 -8.13
CA GLY A 9 -3.93 10.52 -7.44
C GLY A 9 -3.03 9.65 -8.32
N MET A 10 -2.54 8.51 -7.79
CA MET A 10 -1.60 7.62 -8.48
C MET A 10 -2.08 7.22 -9.88
N ALA A 11 -3.33 6.83 -10.02
CA ALA A 11 -3.89 6.40 -11.30
C ALA A 11 -3.92 7.53 -12.33
N GLY A 12 -4.39 8.72 -11.91
CA GLY A 12 -4.44 9.91 -12.77
C GLY A 12 -3.05 10.35 -13.21
N LEU A 13 -2.09 10.43 -12.30
CA LEU A 13 -0.70 10.80 -12.60
C LEU A 13 -0.01 9.77 -13.51
N ALA A 14 -0.22 8.48 -13.29
CA ALA A 14 0.32 7.44 -14.15
C ALA A 14 -0.26 7.51 -15.56
N ALA A 15 -1.58 7.67 -15.69
CA ALA A 15 -2.25 7.85 -16.98
C ALA A 15 -1.74 9.11 -17.70
N ALA A 16 -1.66 10.24 -16.98
CA ALA A 16 -1.15 11.49 -17.50
C ALA A 16 0.27 11.35 -18.08
N ARG A 17 1.15 10.69 -17.35
CA ARG A 17 2.54 10.50 -17.80
C ARG A 17 2.62 9.61 -19.03
N ILE A 18 1.97 8.48 -19.03
CA ILE A 18 1.99 7.53 -20.16
C ILE A 18 1.40 8.17 -21.42
N LEU A 19 0.29 8.88 -21.29
CA LEU A 19 -0.34 9.57 -22.42
C LEU A 19 0.49 10.75 -22.92
N LYS A 20 1.16 11.48 -22.01
CA LYS A 20 2.09 12.56 -22.38
C LYS A 20 3.28 12.01 -23.18
N ASP A 21 3.85 10.89 -22.72
CA ASP A 21 4.98 10.24 -23.42
C ASP A 21 4.56 9.66 -24.77
N ALA A 22 3.27 9.32 -24.95
CA ALA A 22 2.68 8.95 -26.23
C ALA A 22 2.36 10.14 -27.16
N GLY A 23 2.70 11.38 -26.77
CA GLY A 23 2.58 12.57 -27.60
C GLY A 23 1.23 13.29 -27.52
N HIS A 24 0.44 13.02 -26.48
CA HIS A 24 -0.81 13.75 -26.24
C HIS A 24 -0.60 15.02 -25.41
N THR A 25 -1.50 16.00 -25.55
CA THR A 25 -1.57 17.18 -24.67
C THR A 25 -2.42 16.81 -23.46
N ILE A 26 -1.88 16.97 -22.25
CA ILE A 26 -2.54 16.53 -21.02
C ILE A 26 -2.79 17.73 -20.11
N THR A 27 -4.00 17.84 -19.61
CA THR A 27 -4.38 18.75 -18.53
C THR A 27 -4.97 17.96 -17.37
N ILE A 28 -4.47 18.16 -16.16
CA ILE A 28 -4.96 17.51 -14.94
C ILE A 28 -5.78 18.52 -14.13
N PHE A 29 -6.95 18.12 -13.68
CA PHE A 29 -7.79 18.88 -12.75
C PHE A 29 -7.78 18.17 -11.38
N GLU A 30 -7.32 18.88 -10.34
CA GLU A 30 -7.22 18.37 -8.98
C GLU A 30 -8.11 19.18 -8.05
N ALA A 31 -8.97 18.52 -7.29
CA ALA A 31 -9.90 19.17 -6.37
C ALA A 31 -9.19 19.85 -5.19
N LEU A 32 -8.13 19.22 -4.69
CA LEU A 32 -7.36 19.74 -3.56
C LEU A 32 -6.39 20.85 -4.00
N PRO A 33 -5.98 21.74 -3.09
CA PRO A 33 -5.01 22.79 -3.40
C PRO A 33 -3.58 22.27 -3.65
N GLY A 34 -3.30 21.03 -3.27
CA GLY A 34 -2.02 20.37 -3.45
C GLY A 34 -1.97 19.47 -4.69
N ARG A 35 -0.92 18.65 -4.80
CA ARG A 35 -0.69 17.74 -5.92
C ARG A 35 -1.27 16.32 -5.68
N GLY A 36 -2.38 16.25 -4.94
CA GLY A 36 -3.09 14.99 -4.68
C GLY A 36 -2.24 13.96 -3.93
N MET A 37 -1.53 13.12 -4.68
CA MET A 37 -0.84 11.95 -4.12
C MET A 37 0.25 12.27 -3.08
N ASP A 38 0.99 13.36 -3.22
CA ASP A 38 2.08 13.72 -2.30
C ASP A 38 1.66 14.67 -1.17
N SER A 39 0.40 15.08 -1.12
CA SER A 39 -0.16 15.93 -0.06
C SER A 39 -0.07 15.32 1.35
N HIS A 40 0.20 14.02 1.44
CA HIS A 40 0.38 13.28 2.69
C HIS A 40 1.84 12.92 2.99
N SER A 41 2.80 13.49 2.25
CA SER A 41 4.23 13.38 2.57
C SER A 41 4.65 14.53 3.46
N ILE A 42 5.44 14.24 4.50
CA ILE A 42 5.89 15.19 5.51
C ILE A 42 7.40 15.23 5.49
N GLU A 43 7.98 16.43 5.46
CA GLU A 43 9.41 16.62 5.70
C GLU A 43 9.67 16.70 7.20
N PHE A 44 10.58 15.86 7.68
CA PHE A 44 10.97 15.82 9.07
C PHE A 44 12.46 15.47 9.22
N ASP A 45 13.20 16.29 9.94
CA ASP A 45 14.64 16.10 10.25
C ASP A 45 15.49 15.76 8.99
N GLY A 46 15.27 16.52 7.92
CA GLY A 46 15.97 16.34 6.64
C GLY A 46 15.60 15.09 5.86
N GLY A 47 14.55 14.37 6.29
CA GLY A 47 14.00 13.20 5.63
C GLY A 47 12.55 13.39 5.20
N ILE A 48 12.07 12.46 4.37
CA ILE A 48 10.67 12.43 3.90
C ILE A 48 9.95 11.25 4.53
N ILE A 49 8.83 11.55 5.19
CA ILE A 49 7.87 10.56 5.71
C ILE A 49 6.71 10.47 4.73
N ASP A 50 6.65 9.37 3.99
CA ASP A 50 5.57 9.12 3.04
C ASP A 50 4.43 8.36 3.69
N ALA A 51 3.20 8.86 3.57
CA ALA A 51 2.01 8.09 3.90
C ALA A 51 1.56 7.17 2.74
N PRO A 52 1.57 7.61 1.46
CA PRO A 52 1.05 6.80 0.35
C PRO A 52 1.99 5.66 -0.06
N LEU A 53 3.25 5.94 -0.39
CA LEU A 53 4.22 4.98 -0.94
C LEU A 53 5.35 4.66 0.04
N ARG A 54 5.01 4.14 1.20
CA ARG A 54 5.97 3.89 2.28
C ARG A 54 7.00 2.85 1.91
N VAL A 55 6.54 1.68 1.50
CA VAL A 55 7.38 0.54 1.11
C VAL A 55 6.66 -0.28 0.04
N MET A 56 7.41 -0.87 -0.87
CA MET A 56 6.88 -1.60 -2.01
C MET A 56 7.55 -2.97 -2.11
N ASN A 57 6.73 -4.02 -2.19
CA ASN A 57 7.21 -5.35 -2.54
C ASN A 57 7.40 -5.42 -4.07
N PRO A 58 8.57 -5.85 -4.58
CA PRO A 58 8.86 -5.90 -6.02
C PRO A 58 7.88 -6.76 -6.82
N HIS A 59 7.34 -7.81 -6.23
CA HIS A 59 6.40 -8.71 -6.90
C HIS A 59 4.99 -8.13 -7.01
N LEU A 60 4.56 -7.37 -6.00
CA LEU A 60 3.21 -6.80 -5.93
C LEU A 60 3.12 -5.42 -6.60
N TRP A 61 4.22 -4.65 -6.60
CA TRP A 61 4.26 -3.27 -7.09
C TRP A 61 4.99 -3.12 -8.43
N LYS A 62 4.95 -4.15 -9.28
CA LYS A 62 5.68 -4.20 -10.56
C LYS A 62 5.44 -2.97 -11.43
N ASN A 63 4.19 -2.59 -11.64
CA ASN A 63 3.84 -1.47 -12.52
C ASN A 63 4.35 -0.14 -11.99
N THR A 64 4.19 0.11 -10.69
CA THR A 64 4.67 1.33 -10.03
C THR A 64 6.19 1.42 -10.09
N LEU A 65 6.89 0.32 -9.80
CA LEU A 65 8.35 0.28 -9.84
C LEU A 65 8.89 0.39 -11.28
N SER A 66 8.20 -0.19 -12.26
CA SER A 66 8.54 -0.04 -13.67
C SER A 66 8.38 1.40 -14.14
N LEU A 67 7.28 2.06 -13.73
CA LEU A 67 7.06 3.47 -14.05
C LEU A 67 8.12 4.37 -13.38
N ALA A 68 8.46 4.09 -12.11
CA ALA A 68 9.53 4.81 -11.43
C ALA A 68 10.89 4.66 -12.14
N ALA A 69 11.23 3.44 -12.57
CA ALA A 69 12.45 3.18 -13.33
C ALA A 69 12.46 3.89 -14.69
N HIS A 70 11.33 3.89 -15.42
CA HIS A 70 11.16 4.66 -16.67
C HIS A 70 11.44 6.15 -16.48
N LEU A 71 11.04 6.70 -15.34
CA LEU A 71 11.27 8.10 -14.98
C LEU A 71 12.65 8.38 -14.36
N GLY A 72 13.54 7.38 -14.28
CA GLY A 72 14.86 7.50 -13.70
C GLY A 72 14.89 7.59 -12.17
N ILE A 73 13.77 7.29 -11.50
CA ILE A 73 13.70 7.26 -10.03
C ILE A 73 14.38 5.99 -9.51
N LYS A 74 15.44 6.20 -8.72
CA LYS A 74 16.17 5.09 -8.09
C LYS A 74 15.42 4.57 -6.87
N THR A 75 15.47 3.27 -6.67
CA THR A 75 14.96 2.61 -5.46
C THR A 75 16.12 2.07 -4.62
N PHE A 76 15.85 1.85 -3.33
CA PHE A 76 16.79 1.25 -2.41
C PHE A 76 16.08 0.29 -1.45
N PRO A 77 16.77 -0.78 -0.99
CA PRO A 77 16.19 -1.73 -0.08
C PRO A 77 16.02 -1.11 1.31
N VAL A 78 14.90 -1.43 1.94
CA VAL A 78 14.62 -1.01 3.31
C VAL A 78 14.33 -2.20 4.20
N ARG A 79 14.65 -2.04 5.48
CA ARG A 79 14.32 -2.98 6.53
C ARG A 79 13.18 -2.42 7.34
N THR A 80 12.10 -3.16 7.43
CA THR A 80 10.97 -2.80 8.27
C THR A 80 11.15 -3.37 9.67
N TYR A 81 10.71 -2.60 10.65
CA TYR A 81 10.62 -2.98 12.05
C TYR A 81 9.16 -2.95 12.44
N MET A 82 8.78 -3.81 13.36
CA MET A 82 7.42 -3.93 13.81
C MET A 82 7.37 -3.84 15.34
N SER A 83 6.38 -3.10 15.82
CA SER A 83 5.97 -3.10 17.21
C SER A 83 4.48 -3.36 17.25
N CYS A 84 4.07 -4.33 18.06
CA CYS A 84 2.67 -4.67 18.26
C CYS A 84 2.28 -4.38 19.71
N SER A 85 1.14 -3.71 19.87
CA SER A 85 0.62 -3.36 21.18
C SER A 85 -0.84 -3.79 21.31
N TRP A 86 -1.21 -4.26 22.49
CA TRP A 86 -2.60 -4.37 22.88
C TRP A 86 -3.08 -3.00 23.38
N LEU A 87 -4.24 -2.57 22.90
CA LEU A 87 -4.89 -1.34 23.36
C LEU A 87 -6.04 -1.74 24.29
N PHE A 88 -5.98 -1.24 25.52
CA PHE A 88 -7.03 -1.35 26.52
C PHE A 88 -7.58 0.04 26.80
N GLU A 89 -8.76 0.16 27.41
CA GLU A 89 -9.40 1.45 27.71
C GLU A 89 -8.51 2.36 28.56
N ASP A 90 -7.75 1.77 29.50
CA ASP A 90 -6.93 2.48 30.48
C ASP A 90 -5.43 2.40 30.23
N ARG A 91 -4.96 1.55 29.30
CA ARG A 91 -3.53 1.32 29.06
C ARG A 91 -3.22 0.76 27.68
N THR A 92 -1.96 0.94 27.27
CA THR A 92 -1.36 0.29 26.11
C THR A 92 -0.24 -0.65 26.57
N GLU A 93 -0.28 -1.91 26.16
CA GLU A 93 0.79 -2.87 26.40
C GLU A 93 1.49 -3.27 25.11
N THR A 94 2.77 -2.86 24.96
CA THR A 94 3.62 -3.32 23.86
C THR A 94 4.13 -4.72 24.18
N TRP A 95 3.66 -5.70 23.46
CA TRP A 95 3.95 -7.11 23.71
C TRP A 95 4.97 -7.71 22.72
N LEU A 96 5.15 -7.11 21.55
CA LEU A 96 6.11 -7.52 20.55
C LEU A 96 6.88 -6.30 20.03
N THR A 97 8.19 -6.40 19.99
CA THR A 97 9.08 -5.43 19.34
C THR A 97 10.18 -6.18 18.60
N THR A 98 10.45 -5.80 17.35
CA THR A 98 11.52 -6.38 16.55
C THR A 98 12.77 -5.53 16.59
N SER A 99 13.95 -6.15 16.45
CA SER A 99 15.25 -5.50 16.44
C SER A 99 15.76 -5.26 15.01
N ARG A 100 16.89 -4.55 14.92
CA ARG A 100 17.64 -4.42 13.64
C ARG A 100 18.33 -5.73 13.24
N SER A 101 18.62 -6.61 14.20
CA SER A 101 19.21 -7.92 13.95
C SER A 101 18.21 -8.86 13.31
N ARG A 102 18.68 -9.74 12.45
CA ARG A 102 17.83 -10.66 11.67
C ARG A 102 18.42 -12.07 11.67
N ILE A 103 17.52 -13.03 11.49
CA ILE A 103 17.87 -14.40 11.10
C ILE A 103 17.30 -14.59 9.70
N GLY A 104 18.19 -14.65 8.70
CA GLY A 104 17.76 -14.57 7.29
C GLY A 104 17.04 -13.25 7.02
N ASN A 105 15.82 -13.34 6.50
CA ASN A 105 14.98 -12.17 6.19
C ASN A 105 14.12 -11.69 7.37
N PHE A 106 14.06 -12.45 8.47
CA PHE A 106 13.16 -12.15 9.59
C PHE A 106 13.86 -11.35 10.70
N PRO A 107 13.24 -10.27 11.21
CA PRO A 107 13.76 -9.53 12.33
C PRO A 107 13.64 -10.38 13.62
N ILE A 108 14.66 -10.26 14.49
CA ILE A 108 14.65 -10.93 15.80
C ILE A 108 13.73 -10.15 16.74
N ILE A 109 12.92 -10.86 17.53
CA ILE A 109 12.14 -10.26 18.61
C ILE A 109 13.10 -9.73 19.69
N ASN A 110 12.93 -8.48 20.09
CA ASN A 110 13.85 -7.75 20.96
C ASN A 110 13.35 -7.61 22.41
N ASN A 111 12.11 -7.93 22.69
CA ASN A 111 11.60 -7.82 24.06
C ASN A 111 11.50 -9.19 24.74
N ARG A 112 12.12 -9.28 25.91
CA ARG A 112 12.17 -10.53 26.71
C ARG A 112 10.79 -11.09 27.00
N LYS A 113 9.82 -10.23 27.33
CA LYS A 113 8.43 -10.62 27.61
C LYS A 113 7.77 -11.26 26.38
N GLY A 114 7.95 -10.66 25.21
CA GLY A 114 7.41 -11.18 23.94
C GLY A 114 7.99 -12.57 23.60
N ILE A 115 9.30 -12.78 23.82
CA ILE A 115 9.94 -14.07 23.58
C ILE A 115 9.41 -15.14 24.54
N GLN A 116 9.39 -14.85 25.84
CA GLN A 116 9.02 -15.82 26.87
C GLN A 116 7.55 -16.21 26.84
N GLN A 117 6.67 -15.23 26.61
CA GLN A 117 5.23 -15.45 26.69
C GLN A 117 4.62 -15.84 25.34
N TYR A 118 5.12 -15.30 24.23
CA TYR A 118 4.49 -15.43 22.93
C TYR A 118 5.37 -16.07 21.86
N GLY A 119 6.68 -16.22 22.09
CA GLY A 119 7.64 -16.63 21.05
C GLY A 119 7.26 -17.93 20.36
N TRP A 120 6.89 -18.98 21.11
CA TRP A 120 6.43 -20.25 20.54
C TRP A 120 5.11 -20.12 19.79
N ARG A 121 4.16 -19.35 20.32
CA ARG A 121 2.85 -19.11 19.69
C ARG A 121 3.00 -18.40 18.34
N LEU A 122 3.92 -17.45 18.26
CA LEU A 122 4.25 -16.74 17.00
C LEU A 122 4.85 -17.68 15.95
N VAL A 123 5.82 -18.51 16.36
CA VAL A 123 6.44 -19.51 15.46
C VAL A 123 5.39 -20.52 14.99
N LYS A 124 4.58 -21.07 15.91
CA LYS A 124 3.49 -21.99 15.58
C LYS A 124 2.52 -21.37 14.56
N GLY A 125 2.02 -20.17 14.86
CA GLY A 125 1.06 -19.47 13.98
C GLY A 125 1.63 -19.16 12.59
N MET A 126 2.90 -18.76 12.51
CA MET A 126 3.57 -18.54 11.24
C MET A 126 3.67 -19.82 10.40
N LEU A 127 4.04 -20.94 11.03
CA LEU A 127 4.12 -22.25 10.33
C LEU A 127 2.74 -22.73 9.88
N GLN A 128 1.72 -22.59 10.73
CA GLN A 128 0.34 -22.93 10.40
C GLN A 128 -0.17 -22.08 9.23
N LEU A 129 0.04 -20.76 9.26
CA LEU A 129 -0.36 -19.87 8.17
C LEU A 129 0.37 -20.23 6.86
N LYS A 130 1.69 -20.45 6.88
CA LYS A 130 2.43 -20.87 5.67
C LYS A 130 1.86 -22.16 5.08
N THR A 131 1.58 -23.15 5.91
CA THR A 131 1.00 -24.42 5.49
C THR A 131 -0.39 -24.22 4.89
N ALA A 132 -1.26 -23.46 5.57
CA ALA A 132 -2.61 -23.18 5.10
C ALA A 132 -2.62 -22.43 3.76
N ILE A 133 -1.78 -21.41 3.60
CA ILE A 133 -1.61 -20.68 2.33
C ILE A 133 -1.15 -21.62 1.21
N HIS A 134 -0.17 -22.48 1.49
CA HIS A 134 0.32 -23.44 0.50
C HIS A 134 -0.77 -24.42 0.07
N GLN A 135 -1.56 -24.94 0.99
CA GLN A 135 -2.69 -25.84 0.70
C GLN A 135 -3.79 -25.11 -0.07
N PHE A 136 -4.12 -23.88 0.31
CA PHE A 136 -5.10 -23.05 -0.39
C PHE A 136 -4.75 -22.88 -1.87
N PHE A 137 -3.51 -22.49 -2.19
CA PHE A 137 -3.10 -22.30 -3.58
C PHE A 137 -2.95 -23.60 -4.39
N LYS A 138 -2.89 -24.77 -3.74
CA LYS A 138 -2.98 -26.09 -4.37
C LYS A 138 -4.41 -26.58 -4.56
N SER A 139 -5.36 -26.04 -3.81
CA SER A 139 -6.77 -26.44 -3.89
C SER A 139 -7.41 -25.97 -5.19
N LYS A 140 -8.46 -26.69 -5.62
CA LYS A 140 -9.29 -26.31 -6.78
C LYS A 140 -10.27 -25.17 -6.41
N ASN A 141 -10.68 -25.11 -5.15
CA ASN A 141 -11.59 -24.09 -4.66
C ASN A 141 -10.80 -22.96 -3.99
N GLN A 142 -10.66 -21.84 -4.70
CA GLN A 142 -10.01 -20.62 -4.24
C GLN A 142 -11.00 -19.45 -4.15
N ASP A 143 -12.27 -19.70 -4.43
CA ASP A 143 -13.33 -18.68 -4.40
C ASP A 143 -14.03 -18.72 -3.04
N ILE A 144 -13.28 -18.32 -2.02
CA ILE A 144 -13.77 -18.18 -0.63
C ILE A 144 -13.32 -16.86 -0.06
N THR A 145 -14.02 -16.39 0.96
CA THR A 145 -13.67 -15.19 1.71
C THR A 145 -12.52 -15.44 2.69
N LEU A 146 -11.89 -14.37 3.19
CA LEU A 146 -10.87 -14.50 4.23
C LEU A 146 -11.46 -15.11 5.51
N ALA A 147 -12.69 -14.74 5.89
CA ALA A 147 -13.36 -15.30 7.05
C ALA A 147 -13.58 -16.82 6.92
N GLU A 148 -14.00 -17.30 5.74
CA GLU A 148 -14.14 -18.72 5.47
C GLU A 148 -12.80 -19.45 5.52
N PHE A 149 -11.75 -18.84 4.95
CA PHE A 149 -10.39 -19.39 5.03
C PHE A 149 -9.93 -19.58 6.48
N ILE A 150 -10.14 -18.58 7.33
CA ILE A 150 -9.74 -18.66 8.75
C ILE A 150 -10.55 -19.71 9.48
N ASN A 151 -11.85 -19.80 9.25
CA ASN A 151 -12.73 -20.79 9.88
C ASN A 151 -12.36 -22.23 9.48
N GLN A 152 -11.75 -22.43 8.31
CA GLN A 152 -11.31 -23.74 7.82
C GLN A 152 -9.91 -24.15 8.30
N ASN A 153 -9.16 -23.21 8.92
CA ASN A 153 -7.77 -23.43 9.30
C ASN A 153 -7.52 -23.08 10.77
N ASP A 154 -6.86 -23.98 11.48
CA ASP A 154 -6.45 -23.76 12.88
C ASP A 154 -5.15 -22.92 12.90
N ILE A 155 -5.29 -21.58 12.88
CA ILE A 155 -4.16 -20.66 12.97
C ILE A 155 -4.12 -20.10 14.39
N GLU A 156 -2.93 -20.08 14.98
CA GLU A 156 -2.70 -19.61 16.35
C GLU A 156 -3.23 -18.18 16.54
N GLU A 157 -4.14 -18.03 17.50
CA GLU A 157 -4.96 -16.82 17.69
C GLU A 157 -4.12 -15.55 17.94
N VAL A 158 -3.09 -15.64 18.81
CA VAL A 158 -2.23 -14.48 19.09
C VAL A 158 -1.44 -14.05 17.86
N PHE A 159 -1.01 -14.98 17.02
CA PHE A 159 -0.34 -14.65 15.76
C PHE A 159 -1.33 -14.01 14.78
N TRP A 160 -2.52 -14.59 14.62
CA TRP A 160 -3.52 -14.07 13.70
C TRP A 160 -4.01 -12.68 14.09
N HIS A 161 -4.53 -12.53 15.31
CA HIS A 161 -5.10 -11.26 15.78
C HIS A 161 -4.06 -10.23 16.21
N GLY A 162 -2.91 -10.67 16.70
CA GLY A 162 -1.87 -9.77 17.20
C GLY A 162 -0.85 -9.31 16.16
N VAL A 163 -0.68 -10.05 15.05
CA VAL A 163 0.30 -9.73 14.01
C VAL A 163 -0.36 -9.59 12.64
N VAL A 164 -1.06 -10.62 12.16
CA VAL A 164 -1.56 -10.66 10.77
C VAL A 164 -2.65 -9.63 10.55
N MET A 165 -3.66 -9.59 11.40
CA MET A 165 -4.78 -8.65 11.24
C MET A 165 -4.35 -7.18 11.35
N PRO A 166 -3.50 -6.75 12.30
CA PRO A 166 -2.97 -5.38 12.32
C PRO A 166 -2.22 -4.99 11.04
N VAL A 167 -1.46 -5.92 10.45
CA VAL A 167 -0.79 -5.70 9.16
C VAL A 167 -1.83 -5.50 8.05
N LEU A 168 -2.84 -6.36 7.98
CA LEU A 168 -3.91 -6.24 6.97
C LEU A 168 -4.70 -4.93 7.15
N TYR A 169 -5.05 -4.53 8.38
CA TYR A 169 -5.74 -3.25 8.62
C TYR A 169 -4.92 -2.05 8.16
N THR A 170 -3.60 -2.09 8.40
CA THR A 170 -2.70 -1.01 7.99
C THR A 170 -2.60 -0.88 6.47
N ILE A 171 -2.68 -1.99 5.75
CA ILE A 171 -2.52 -2.02 4.28
C ILE A 171 -3.85 -1.79 3.58
N CYS A 172 -4.90 -2.47 4.03
CA CYS A 172 -6.23 -2.40 3.40
C CYS A 172 -7.04 -1.18 3.84
N THR A 173 -6.63 -0.49 4.93
CA THR A 173 -7.30 0.71 5.48
C THR A 173 -8.80 0.54 5.71
N CYS A 174 -9.25 -0.65 6.06
CA CYS A 174 -10.65 -0.97 6.30
C CYS A 174 -10.86 -1.73 7.62
N ASN A 175 -12.10 -1.82 8.06
CA ASN A 175 -12.46 -2.48 9.32
C ASN A 175 -12.40 -4.02 9.22
N PRO A 176 -12.38 -4.73 10.37
CA PRO A 176 -12.27 -6.20 10.42
C PRO A 176 -13.33 -6.95 9.62
N LYS A 177 -14.59 -6.51 9.68
CA LYS A 177 -15.68 -7.16 8.98
C LYS A 177 -15.47 -7.07 7.46
N THR A 178 -15.17 -5.89 6.97
CA THR A 178 -14.93 -5.66 5.54
C THR A 178 -13.77 -6.52 5.02
N ILE A 179 -12.66 -6.64 5.78
CA ILE A 179 -11.54 -7.50 5.40
C ILE A 179 -11.95 -8.98 5.37
N GLY A 180 -12.78 -9.41 6.33
CA GLY A 180 -13.29 -10.78 6.39
C GLY A 180 -14.07 -11.17 5.15
N ASP A 181 -14.83 -10.24 4.58
CA ASP A 181 -15.67 -10.45 3.39
C ASP A 181 -14.86 -10.42 2.06
N TRP A 182 -13.59 -10.04 2.09
CA TRP A 182 -12.76 -9.99 0.89
C TRP A 182 -12.37 -11.38 0.38
N PRO A 183 -12.16 -11.53 -0.96
CA PRO A 183 -11.64 -12.76 -1.52
C PRO A 183 -10.31 -13.14 -0.88
N ALA A 184 -10.24 -14.35 -0.30
CA ALA A 184 -9.06 -14.83 0.40
C ALA A 184 -7.81 -14.81 -0.49
N LYS A 185 -7.95 -15.16 -1.76
CA LYS A 185 -6.85 -15.29 -2.73
C LYS A 185 -5.91 -14.08 -2.74
N ASN A 186 -6.47 -12.87 -2.84
CA ASN A 186 -5.68 -11.65 -2.96
C ASN A 186 -4.89 -11.32 -1.67
N LEU A 187 -5.53 -11.52 -0.52
CA LEU A 187 -4.90 -11.27 0.78
C LEU A 187 -3.86 -12.34 1.12
N LEU A 188 -4.12 -13.60 0.79
CA LEU A 188 -3.19 -14.70 1.02
C LEU A 188 -1.96 -14.64 0.09
N GLU A 189 -2.11 -14.13 -1.13
CA GLU A 189 -0.97 -13.87 -2.01
C GLU A 189 -0.04 -12.81 -1.40
N PHE A 190 -0.62 -11.72 -0.87
CA PHE A 190 0.13 -10.72 -0.14
C PHE A 190 0.82 -11.30 1.11
N LEU A 191 0.09 -12.07 1.94
CA LEU A 191 0.63 -12.67 3.15
C LEU A 191 1.73 -13.69 2.85
N ARG A 192 1.66 -14.40 1.72
CA ARG A 192 2.72 -15.30 1.27
C ARG A 192 4.04 -14.56 1.09
N HIS A 193 4.03 -13.43 0.38
CA HIS A 193 5.23 -12.60 0.20
C HIS A 193 5.77 -12.05 1.51
N LEU A 194 4.89 -11.69 2.43
CA LEU A 194 5.29 -11.24 3.76
C LEU A 194 5.97 -12.36 4.56
N THR A 195 5.39 -13.57 4.55
CA THR A 195 5.91 -14.73 5.28
C THR A 195 7.16 -15.33 4.66
N ASP A 196 7.41 -15.10 3.37
CA ASP A 196 8.66 -15.51 2.70
C ASP A 196 9.80 -14.52 2.94
N GLY A 197 9.50 -13.37 3.54
CA GLY A 197 10.49 -12.38 3.94
C GLY A 197 11.08 -11.62 2.76
N ASP A 198 10.26 -11.32 1.76
CA ASP A 198 10.67 -10.57 0.58
C ASP A 198 11.24 -9.19 0.95
N MET A 199 12.23 -8.76 0.17
CA MET A 199 12.83 -7.45 0.31
C MET A 199 11.84 -6.37 -0.08
N LEU A 200 11.74 -5.33 0.75
CA LEU A 200 10.95 -4.15 0.46
C LEU A 200 11.82 -3.02 -0.08
N LEU A 201 11.26 -2.22 -0.97
CA LEU A 201 11.93 -1.09 -1.61
C LEU A 201 11.26 0.23 -1.25
N ARG A 202 12.05 1.30 -1.21
CA ARG A 202 11.58 2.69 -1.20
C ARG A 202 12.17 3.46 -2.38
N MET A 203 11.45 4.47 -2.85
CA MET A 203 11.93 5.41 -3.85
C MET A 203 12.86 6.45 -3.21
N LYS A 204 13.96 6.79 -3.88
CA LYS A 204 14.83 7.88 -3.46
C LYS A 204 14.11 9.21 -3.67
N GLY A 205 14.08 10.04 -2.63
CA GLY A 205 13.32 11.31 -2.63
C GLY A 205 11.84 11.15 -2.33
N GLY A 206 11.38 9.91 -2.01
CA GLY A 206 10.01 9.64 -1.59
C GLY A 206 8.95 9.86 -2.67
N THR A 207 7.70 9.94 -2.25
CA THR A 207 6.55 10.23 -3.11
C THR A 207 6.67 11.58 -3.82
N PRO A 208 7.13 12.68 -3.19
CA PRO A 208 7.28 13.97 -3.88
C PRO A 208 8.16 13.90 -5.13
N ALA A 209 9.34 13.28 -5.06
CA ALA A 209 10.24 13.14 -6.20
C ALA A 209 9.60 12.32 -7.34
N PHE A 210 8.78 11.32 -7.00
CA PHE A 210 8.04 10.54 -8.00
C PHE A 210 6.95 11.38 -8.66
N VAL A 211 6.18 12.14 -7.87
CA VAL A 211 5.15 13.05 -8.39
C VAL A 211 5.76 14.12 -9.28
N ASP A 212 6.88 14.77 -8.87
CA ASP A 212 7.58 15.75 -9.69
C ASP A 212 7.97 15.19 -11.07
N SER A 213 8.41 13.94 -11.10
CA SER A 213 8.79 13.28 -12.35
C SER A 213 7.58 12.93 -13.20
N LEU A 214 6.47 12.53 -12.60
CA LEU A 214 5.21 12.21 -13.30
C LEU A 214 4.61 13.44 -13.96
N ILE A 215 4.59 14.59 -13.28
CA ILE A 215 3.95 15.81 -13.76
C ILE A 215 4.83 16.66 -14.68
N LYS A 216 6.06 16.29 -14.90
CA LYS A 216 7.00 17.09 -15.70
C LYS A 216 6.45 17.40 -17.09
N GLY A 217 6.23 18.70 -17.37
CA GLY A 217 5.66 19.18 -18.64
C GLY A 217 4.18 18.88 -18.82
N ILE A 218 3.44 18.67 -17.74
CA ILE A 218 1.98 18.48 -17.71
C ILE A 218 1.38 19.66 -16.96
N ASP A 219 0.29 20.20 -17.49
CA ASP A 219 -0.47 21.27 -16.87
C ASP A 219 -1.41 20.73 -15.80
N ILE A 220 -1.38 21.34 -14.59
CA ILE A 220 -2.20 20.93 -13.44
C ILE A 220 -2.96 22.13 -12.88
N HIS A 221 -4.26 22.02 -12.85
CA HIS A 221 -5.17 22.96 -12.22
C HIS A 221 -5.59 22.46 -10.84
N SER A 222 -4.80 22.84 -9.81
CA SER A 222 -5.12 22.52 -8.41
C SER A 222 -6.24 23.41 -7.85
N GLY A 223 -7.00 22.91 -6.88
CA GLY A 223 -8.18 23.60 -6.33
C GLY A 223 -9.32 23.75 -7.36
N SER A 224 -9.36 22.87 -8.35
CA SER A 224 -10.33 22.86 -9.45
C SER A 224 -11.14 21.57 -9.43
N ALA A 225 -12.05 21.46 -8.46
CA ALA A 225 -12.96 20.33 -8.35
C ALA A 225 -13.91 20.30 -9.56
N ILE A 226 -13.90 19.20 -10.30
CA ILE A 226 -14.79 19.03 -11.46
C ILE A 226 -16.16 18.58 -10.99
N LYS A 227 -17.18 19.37 -11.41
CA LYS A 227 -18.58 19.14 -11.09
C LYS A 227 -19.32 18.39 -12.20
N LYS A 228 -18.93 18.64 -13.45
CA LYS A 228 -19.67 18.14 -14.60
C LYS A 228 -18.75 17.76 -15.75
N VAL A 229 -19.08 16.67 -16.42
CA VAL A 229 -18.44 16.23 -17.66
C VAL A 229 -19.54 15.89 -18.65
N GLU A 230 -19.53 16.54 -19.80
CA GLU A 230 -20.53 16.36 -20.88
C GLU A 230 -19.87 16.11 -22.22
N LEU A 231 -20.43 15.19 -22.99
CA LEU A 231 -20.05 15.01 -24.37
C LEU A 231 -20.77 16.07 -25.26
N GLN A 232 -20.00 16.87 -25.96
CA GLN A 232 -20.51 17.87 -26.91
C GLN A 232 -19.92 17.59 -28.31
N GLY A 233 -20.65 16.83 -29.12
CA GLY A 233 -20.17 16.37 -30.42
C GLY A 233 -18.94 15.45 -30.24
N GLU A 234 -17.82 15.85 -30.83
CA GLU A 234 -16.54 15.10 -30.69
C GLU A 234 -15.67 15.58 -29.53
N LYS A 235 -16.11 16.56 -28.75
CA LYS A 235 -15.40 17.14 -27.63
C LYS A 235 -16.09 16.80 -26.32
N VAL A 236 -15.30 16.82 -25.23
CA VAL A 236 -15.80 16.69 -23.88
C VAL A 236 -15.69 18.04 -23.19
N LEU A 237 -16.81 18.55 -22.68
CA LEU A 237 -16.84 19.71 -21.82
C LEU A 237 -16.59 19.29 -20.38
N VAL A 238 -15.67 19.97 -19.72
CA VAL A 238 -15.34 19.77 -18.31
C VAL A 238 -15.62 21.07 -17.58
N GLU A 239 -16.53 21.04 -16.59
CA GLU A 239 -16.93 22.24 -15.81
C GLU A 239 -16.53 22.04 -14.35
N ASN A 240 -15.84 23.03 -13.79
CA ASN A 240 -15.48 23.03 -12.38
C ASN A 240 -16.60 23.60 -11.49
N GLU A 241 -16.45 23.53 -10.16
CA GLU A 241 -17.44 24.05 -9.20
C GLU A 241 -17.60 25.59 -9.27
N LYS A 242 -16.64 26.30 -9.86
CA LYS A 242 -16.68 27.77 -10.05
C LYS A 242 -17.41 28.18 -11.33
N GLY A 243 -17.76 27.21 -12.18
CA GLY A 243 -18.41 27.43 -13.46
C GLY A 243 -17.44 27.72 -14.64
N ASP A 244 -16.11 27.54 -14.41
CA ASP A 244 -15.15 27.64 -15.52
C ASP A 244 -15.23 26.38 -16.38
N GLN A 245 -15.10 26.57 -17.71
CA GLN A 245 -15.23 25.51 -18.72
C GLN A 245 -13.98 25.39 -19.57
#